data_83e63e7880c53f046272429bd84f58d8
#
_entry.id   83e63e7880c53f046272429bd84f58d8
#
_cell.length_a   1.000
_cell.length_b   1.000
_cell.length_c   1.000
_cell.angle_alpha   90.00
_cell.angle_beta   90.00
_cell.angle_gamma   90.00
#
_symmetry.space_group_name_H-M   'P 1'
#
loop_
_entity.id
_entity.type
_entity.pdbx_description
1 polymer ?
#
loop_
_entity_poly.entity_id
_entity_poly.type
_entity_poly.pdbx_seq_one_letter_code
_entity_poly.pdbx_strand_id
1 'polypeptide(L)'
;MQHFDLKKVIEWLGFILRCPICGHKYNLEKSRVVDSEQDEAYNEAWVLIHSDCQKCKSSVMFNVEIKGPEVFSVGMVTDLTGQDSQKFKKMGPIAANDVLGIHEALKSFKGDFIAGFTQTKV
;
A
#
# COMPACT_ATOMS: atom_id res chain seq x y z
N MET A 1 18.45 15.16 18.74
CA MET A 1 17.48 14.11 18.37
C MET A 1 16.22 14.73 17.80
N GLN A 2 15.86 14.33 16.65
CA GLN A 2 14.70 14.88 15.99
C GLN A 2 13.61 13.82 15.92
N HIS A 3 12.43 14.23 16.31
CA HIS A 3 11.26 13.40 16.12
C HIS A 3 10.70 13.63 14.74
N PHE A 4 10.38 12.56 14.06
CA PHE A 4 9.65 12.68 12.81
C PHE A 4 8.21 13.05 13.12
N ASP A 5 7.81 14.22 12.69
CA ASP A 5 6.41 14.58 12.71
C ASP A 5 5.80 14.04 11.41
N LEU A 6 5.07 12.94 11.52
CA LEU A 6 4.51 12.26 10.38
C LEU A 6 3.63 13.18 9.53
N LYS A 7 2.89 14.07 10.18
CA LYS A 7 2.04 15.02 9.48
C LYS A 7 2.84 15.97 8.60
N LYS A 8 3.95 16.51 9.14
CA LYS A 8 4.83 17.39 8.36
C LYS A 8 5.52 16.65 7.23
N VAL A 9 5.92 15.43 7.46
CA VAL A 9 6.51 14.59 6.42
C VAL A 9 5.53 14.37 5.29
N ILE A 10 4.29 14.06 5.59
CA ILE A 10 3.25 13.84 4.58
C ILE A 10 2.97 15.13 3.81
N GLU A 11 2.88 16.27 4.48
CA GLU A 11 2.70 17.55 3.82
C GLU A 11 3.86 17.86 2.86
N TRP A 12 5.07 17.63 3.30
CA TRP A 12 6.26 17.81 2.48
C TRP A 12 6.25 16.88 1.27
N LEU A 13 5.91 15.62 1.47
CA LEU A 13 5.82 14.63 0.39
C LEU A 13 4.75 15.05 -0.65
N GLY A 14 3.68 15.66 -0.21
CA GLY A 14 2.65 16.18 -1.11
C GLY A 14 3.17 17.21 -2.10
N PHE A 15 4.24 17.92 -1.77
CA PHE A 15 4.86 18.87 -2.69
C PHE A 15 5.76 18.22 -3.72
N ILE A 16 6.37 17.09 -3.40
CA ILE A 16 7.39 16.46 -4.24
C ILE A 16 6.88 15.24 -5.00
N LEU A 17 5.90 14.53 -4.46
CA LEU A 17 5.37 13.34 -5.12
C LEU A 17 4.40 13.73 -6.24
N ARG A 18 4.58 13.10 -7.38
CA ARG A 18 3.72 13.30 -8.54
C ARG A 18 3.28 11.97 -9.11
N CYS A 19 2.12 11.98 -9.78
CA CYS A 19 1.62 10.78 -10.43
C CYS A 19 2.62 10.28 -11.48
N PRO A 20 3.07 9.02 -11.41
CA PRO A 20 4.01 8.48 -12.38
C PRO A 20 3.41 8.30 -13.78
N ILE A 21 2.07 8.35 -13.89
CA ILE A 21 1.38 8.16 -15.15
C ILE A 21 1.21 9.50 -15.90
N CYS A 22 0.71 10.53 -15.22
CA CYS A 22 0.37 11.81 -15.87
C CYS A 22 1.16 13.02 -15.36
N GLY A 23 1.94 12.86 -14.30
CA GLY A 23 2.74 13.94 -13.71
C GLY A 23 1.97 14.92 -12.84
N HIS A 24 0.68 14.71 -12.65
CA HIS A 24 -0.15 15.59 -11.83
C HIS A 24 0.25 15.50 -10.36
N LYS A 25 0.19 16.63 -9.67
CA LYS A 25 0.49 16.71 -8.25
C LYS A 25 -0.63 16.09 -7.43
N TYR A 26 -0.28 15.33 -6.41
CA TYR A 26 -1.30 14.68 -5.58
C TYR A 26 -1.92 15.65 -4.59
N ASN A 27 -3.22 15.46 -4.36
CA ASN A 27 -3.96 16.12 -3.31
C ASN A 27 -3.83 15.27 -2.03
N LEU A 28 -3.29 15.86 -0.97
CA LEU A 28 -3.10 15.18 0.31
C LEU A 28 -4.40 14.67 0.91
N GLU A 29 -5.51 15.35 0.67
CA GLU A 29 -6.82 14.94 1.16
C GLU A 29 -7.29 13.63 0.53
N LYS A 30 -6.77 13.29 -0.64
CA LYS A 30 -7.09 12.06 -1.37
C LYS A 30 -6.03 10.99 -1.18
N SER A 31 -5.07 11.23 -0.31
CA SER A 31 -4.02 10.28 0.04
C SER A 31 -4.28 9.75 1.44
N ARG A 32 -3.94 8.51 1.67
CA ARG A 32 -4.06 7.92 3.00
C ARG A 32 -2.82 7.13 3.35
N VAL A 33 -2.43 7.21 4.61
CA VAL A 33 -1.33 6.44 5.15
C VAL A 33 -1.86 5.03 5.44
N VAL A 34 -1.31 4.05 4.75
CA VAL A 34 -1.67 2.65 4.94
C VAL A 34 -0.91 2.08 6.13
N ASP A 35 0.36 2.41 6.22
CA ASP A 35 1.22 1.95 7.31
C ASP A 35 2.39 2.90 7.49
N SER A 36 2.96 2.91 8.69
CA SER A 36 4.15 3.68 8.97
C SER A 36 4.87 3.11 10.19
N GLU A 37 6.17 3.33 10.24
CA GLU A 37 6.98 2.92 11.37
C GLU A 37 8.12 3.89 11.54
N GLN A 38 8.46 4.20 12.78
CA GLN A 38 9.55 5.10 13.13
C GLN A 38 10.50 4.39 14.07
N ASP A 39 11.79 4.53 13.81
CA ASP A 39 12.85 4.06 14.70
C ASP A 39 13.69 5.26 15.10
N GLU A 40 13.42 5.79 16.28
CA GLU A 40 14.12 6.98 16.78
C GLU A 40 15.58 6.70 17.09
N ALA A 41 15.90 5.46 17.48
CA ALA A 41 17.27 5.09 17.83
C ALA A 41 18.22 5.22 16.63
N TYR A 42 17.73 4.90 15.44
CA TYR A 42 18.52 4.97 14.20
C TYR A 42 18.15 6.15 13.32
N ASN A 43 17.22 7.00 13.79
CA ASN A 43 16.72 8.15 13.03
C ASN A 43 16.19 7.72 11.66
N GLU A 44 15.41 6.66 11.64
CA GLU A 44 14.83 6.09 10.44
C GLU A 44 13.32 6.04 10.55
N ALA A 45 12.65 6.14 9.41
CA ALA A 45 11.21 5.98 9.32
C ALA A 45 10.84 5.46 7.94
N TRP A 46 9.70 4.79 7.84
CA TRP A 46 9.12 4.49 6.54
C TRP A 46 7.62 4.71 6.60
N VAL A 47 7.06 5.06 5.47
CA VAL A 47 5.63 5.34 5.32
C VAL A 47 5.14 4.70 4.03
N LEU A 48 4.03 4.01 4.10
CA LEU A 48 3.34 3.47 2.94
C LEU A 48 2.08 4.30 2.72
N ILE A 49 1.99 4.95 1.56
CA ILE A 49 0.91 5.89 1.23
C ILE A 49 0.17 5.40 0.00
N HIS A 50 -1.15 5.40 0.07
CA HIS A 50 -2.01 5.15 -1.09
C HIS A 50 -2.59 6.49 -1.57
N SER A 51 -2.39 6.81 -2.83
CA SER A 51 -2.86 8.06 -3.43
C SER A 51 -3.62 7.79 -4.72
N ASP A 52 -4.74 8.50 -4.88
CA ASP A 52 -5.51 8.47 -6.12
C ASP A 52 -5.26 9.76 -6.89
N CYS A 53 -4.90 9.64 -8.15
CA CYS A 53 -4.69 10.81 -9.00
C CYS A 53 -6.03 11.39 -9.44
N GLN A 54 -6.22 12.67 -9.20
CA GLN A 54 -7.46 13.34 -9.55
C GLN A 54 -7.60 13.57 -11.07
N LYS A 55 -6.48 13.57 -11.77
CA LYS A 55 -6.47 13.83 -13.21
C LYS A 55 -6.66 12.56 -14.03
N CYS A 56 -5.81 11.56 -13.84
CA CYS A 56 -5.86 10.32 -14.66
C CYS A 56 -6.59 9.17 -13.97
N LYS A 57 -6.99 9.35 -12.73
CA LYS A 57 -7.74 8.35 -11.94
C LYS A 57 -6.97 7.09 -11.61
N SER A 58 -5.67 7.07 -11.86
CA SER A 58 -4.82 5.95 -11.46
C SER A 58 -4.53 5.99 -9.98
N SER A 59 -4.42 4.82 -9.38
CA SER A 59 -4.03 4.68 -7.98
C SER A 59 -2.58 4.24 -7.89
N VAL A 60 -1.85 4.80 -6.94
CA VAL A 60 -0.43 4.52 -6.75
C VAL A 60 -0.16 4.34 -5.26
N MET A 61 0.68 3.37 -4.93
CA MET A 61 1.22 3.23 -3.59
C MET A 61 2.65 3.71 -3.57
N PHE A 62 2.95 4.60 -2.65
CA PHE A 62 4.31 5.08 -2.44
C PHE A 62 4.87 4.47 -1.17
N ASN A 63 6.02 3.86 -1.28
CA ASN A 63 6.82 3.46 -0.13
C ASN A 63 7.94 4.48 0.02
N VAL A 64 7.92 5.23 1.12
CA VAL A 64 8.88 6.28 1.39
C VAL A 64 9.72 5.86 2.59
N GLU A 65 11.02 5.85 2.41
CA GLU A 65 11.96 5.55 3.48
C GLU A 65 12.79 6.79 3.79
N ILE A 66 12.88 7.12 5.06
CA ILE A 66 13.67 8.25 5.54
C ILE A 66 14.78 7.69 6.41
N LYS A 67 16.02 7.95 6.01
CA LYS A 67 17.22 7.48 6.73
C LYS A 67 18.13 8.66 6.97
N GLY A 68 18.06 9.24 8.18
CA GLY A 68 18.80 10.45 8.49
C GLY A 68 18.40 11.58 7.55
N PRO A 69 19.38 12.18 6.84
CA PRO A 69 19.06 13.23 5.87
C PRO A 69 18.58 12.74 4.51
N GLU A 70 18.57 11.43 4.28
CA GLU A 70 18.24 10.86 2.98
C GLU A 70 16.77 10.42 2.95
N VAL A 71 16.14 10.62 1.81
CA VAL A 71 14.76 10.20 1.58
C VAL A 71 14.71 9.43 0.26
N PHE A 72 14.16 8.23 0.33
CA PHE A 72 13.95 7.38 -0.83
C PHE A 72 12.48 7.11 -1.00
N SER A 73 11.99 7.16 -2.23
CA SER A 73 10.60 6.83 -2.51
C SER A 73 10.49 5.95 -3.73
N VAL A 74 9.58 4.99 -3.65
CA VAL A 74 9.24 4.12 -4.78
C VAL A 74 7.73 4.19 -4.95
N GLY A 75 7.30 4.53 -6.16
CA GLY A 75 5.88 4.56 -6.50
C GLY A 75 5.52 3.33 -7.33
N MET A 76 4.41 2.70 -6.98
CA MET A 76 3.91 1.52 -7.66
C MET A 76 2.46 1.75 -8.06
N VAL A 77 2.15 1.61 -9.34
CA VAL A 77 0.77 1.67 -9.80
C VAL A 77 0.02 0.45 -9.27
N THR A 78 -1.16 0.65 -8.73
CA THR A 78 -1.95 -0.42 -8.15
C THR A 78 -3.41 -0.30 -8.57
N ASP A 79 -4.10 -1.43 -8.63
CA ASP A 79 -5.54 -1.48 -8.82
C ASP A 79 -6.32 -1.53 -7.49
N LEU A 80 -5.60 -1.57 -6.37
CA LEU A 80 -6.22 -1.57 -5.06
C LEU A 80 -6.83 -0.20 -4.73
N THR A 81 -7.99 -0.22 -4.09
CA THR A 81 -8.55 0.98 -3.48
C THR A 81 -7.83 1.28 -2.17
N GLY A 82 -8.04 2.48 -1.64
CA GLY A 82 -7.50 2.80 -0.32
C GLY A 82 -8.01 1.87 0.77
N GLN A 83 -9.27 1.45 0.69
CA GLN A 83 -9.85 0.49 1.63
C GLN A 83 -9.20 -0.89 1.48
N ASP A 84 -8.98 -1.34 0.26
CA ASP A 84 -8.32 -2.62 0.00
C ASP A 84 -6.90 -2.61 0.55
N SER A 85 -6.17 -1.53 0.38
CA SER A 85 -4.81 -1.41 0.89
C SER A 85 -4.77 -1.55 2.41
N GLN A 86 -5.71 -0.93 3.11
CA GLN A 86 -5.81 -1.06 4.56
C GLN A 86 -6.25 -2.45 4.99
N LYS A 87 -7.16 -3.05 4.24
CA LYS A 87 -7.63 -4.41 4.50
C LYS A 87 -6.49 -5.42 4.37
N PHE A 88 -5.77 -5.37 3.27
CA PHE A 88 -4.69 -6.33 3.01
C PHE A 88 -3.51 -6.14 3.95
N LYS A 89 -3.27 -4.92 4.41
CA LYS A 89 -2.25 -4.69 5.42
C LYS A 89 -2.54 -5.45 6.71
N LYS A 90 -3.82 -5.56 7.09
CA LYS A 90 -4.24 -6.28 8.29
C LYS A 90 -4.25 -7.79 8.12
N MET A 91 -4.26 -8.26 6.89
CA MET A 91 -4.15 -9.69 6.59
C MET A 91 -2.68 -10.09 6.69
N GLY A 92 -2.41 -11.22 7.29
CA GLY A 92 -1.05 -11.71 7.38
C GLY A 92 -0.48 -12.05 6.00
N PRO A 93 0.83 -12.26 5.90
CA PRO A 93 1.44 -12.69 4.65
C PRO A 93 0.91 -14.06 4.22
N ILE A 94 1.02 -14.33 2.92
CA ILE A 94 0.63 -15.64 2.40
C ILE A 94 1.57 -16.69 3.00
N ALA A 95 0.97 -17.68 3.66
CA ALA A 95 1.69 -18.74 4.33
C ALA A 95 1.54 -20.05 3.55
N ALA A 96 2.31 -21.07 3.96
CA ALA A 96 2.26 -22.37 3.32
C ALA A 96 0.85 -22.98 3.35
N ASN A 97 0.11 -22.78 4.44
CA ASN A 97 -1.25 -23.30 4.55
C ASN A 97 -2.21 -22.66 3.53
N ASP A 98 -1.99 -21.39 3.19
CA ASP A 98 -2.80 -20.72 2.17
C ASP A 98 -2.57 -21.34 0.80
N VAL A 99 -1.32 -21.64 0.48
CA VAL A 99 -0.95 -22.28 -0.79
C VAL A 99 -1.54 -23.69 -0.85
N LEU A 100 -1.44 -24.46 0.24
CA LEU A 100 -2.03 -25.80 0.31
C LEU A 100 -3.55 -25.77 0.19
N GLY A 101 -4.19 -24.76 0.80
CA GLY A 101 -5.64 -24.57 0.70
C GLY A 101 -6.08 -24.35 -0.72
N ILE A 102 -5.38 -23.50 -1.48
CA ILE A 102 -5.68 -23.25 -2.88
C ILE A 102 -5.44 -24.52 -3.71
N HIS A 103 -4.37 -25.25 -3.43
CA HIS A 103 -4.07 -26.48 -4.12
C HIS A 103 -5.20 -27.52 -3.94
N GLU A 104 -5.71 -27.66 -2.72
CA GLU A 104 -6.83 -28.55 -2.45
C GLU A 104 -8.11 -28.11 -3.14
N ALA A 105 -8.38 -26.80 -3.13
CA ALA A 105 -9.54 -26.24 -3.81
C ALA A 105 -9.48 -26.50 -5.32
N LEU A 106 -8.29 -26.39 -5.93
CA LEU A 106 -8.11 -26.64 -7.36
C LEU A 106 -8.27 -28.10 -7.72
N LYS A 107 -7.93 -29.03 -6.83
CA LYS A 107 -8.14 -30.47 -7.07
C LYS A 107 -9.61 -30.82 -7.26
N SER A 108 -10.50 -30.15 -6.53
CA SER A 108 -11.95 -30.37 -6.63
C SER A 108 -12.64 -29.39 -7.56
N PHE A 109 -11.87 -28.55 -8.24
CA PHE A 109 -12.41 -27.52 -9.13
C PHE A 109 -13.03 -28.16 -10.37
N LYS A 110 -14.28 -27.77 -10.65
CA LYS A 110 -15.07 -28.35 -11.75
C LYS A 110 -15.36 -27.35 -12.87
N GLY A 111 -14.57 -26.29 -12.99
CA GLY A 111 -14.70 -25.30 -14.05
C GLY A 111 -15.57 -24.10 -13.72
N ASP A 112 -16.19 -24.07 -12.56
CA ASP A 112 -17.02 -22.95 -12.12
C ASP A 112 -16.34 -22.20 -10.99
N PHE A 113 -15.67 -21.08 -11.32
CA PHE A 113 -14.97 -20.26 -10.34
C PHE A 113 -15.90 -19.65 -9.31
N ILE A 114 -17.10 -19.23 -9.73
CA ILE A 114 -18.03 -18.59 -8.82
C ILE A 114 -18.49 -19.57 -7.75
N ALA A 115 -18.93 -20.77 -8.16
CA ALA A 115 -19.35 -21.80 -7.21
C ALA A 115 -18.19 -22.25 -6.33
N GLY A 116 -17.00 -22.43 -6.92
CA GLY A 116 -15.83 -22.89 -6.20
C GLY A 116 -15.40 -21.94 -5.07
N PHE A 117 -15.43 -20.64 -5.31
CA PHE A 117 -14.96 -19.66 -4.34
C PHE A 117 -16.04 -19.12 -3.42
N THR A 118 -17.30 -19.16 -3.82
CA THR A 118 -18.39 -18.72 -2.94
C THR A 118 -18.77 -19.76 -1.88
N GLN A 119 -18.42 -21.01 -2.08
CA GLN A 119 -18.70 -22.07 -1.12
C GLN A 119 -17.65 -22.16 -0.02
N THR A 120 -16.51 -21.55 -0.20
CA THR A 120 -15.45 -21.54 0.82
C THR A 120 -15.77 -20.46 1.85
N LYS A 121 -16.70 -20.75 2.72
CA LYS A 121 -16.99 -19.86 3.82
C LYS A 121 -16.18 -20.26 5.03
N VAL A 122 -15.67 -19.27 5.65
CA VAL A 122 -14.96 -19.41 6.90
C VAL A 122 -15.95 -19.40 8.04
#